data_303065dcf296ba7b77e5020d282ceae5
#
_entry.id   303065dcf296ba7b77e5020d282ceae5
#
_cell.length_a   1.000
_cell.length_b   1.000
_cell.length_c   1.000
_cell.angle_alpha   90.00
_cell.angle_beta   90.00
_cell.angle_gamma   90.00
#
_symmetry.space_group_name_H-M   'P 1'
#
loop_
_entity.id
_entity.type
_entity.pdbx_description
1 polymer ?
#
loop_
_entity_poly.entity_id
_entity_poly.type
_entity_poly.pdbx_seq_one_letter_code
_entity_poly.pdbx_strand_id
1 'polypeptide(L)'
;MSSAYSVQPWLRDVGEQSLFAVRYHVVEETAEDAEAVCKTISRDVFFAVPNRTRAGNEIPPGTVLTTYDQVHDYYANRLGSYAVLDSRPLRSVAGDWYVFNDSAATLRGTGQVGDVDATGAEFVVNSAVLFPTAEDGIRGEICVTRHPFDDVVRGSVPQLDPSPASHPAREMRHSARLDALVEALRLGKEDALAALLAPGHTVATRFDALGAAPAIATARDRGEAQKILTALFQGARDIAIVTRIVTDWYVFCEYVADLGGGRVRRFAATHPIENDLFTGTFGYGKEETIAS
;
A
#
# COMPACT_ATOMS: atom_id res chain seq x y z
N MET A 1 -22.85 -19.33 -25.96
CA MET A 1 -22.64 -18.52 -24.75
C MET A 1 -21.41 -17.68 -24.99
N SER A 2 -21.61 -16.41 -25.36
CA SER A 2 -20.52 -15.47 -25.64
C SER A 2 -19.95 -15.00 -24.29
N SER A 3 -18.66 -15.21 -24.07
CA SER A 3 -17.94 -14.76 -22.89
C SER A 3 -17.96 -13.22 -22.87
N ALA A 4 -18.61 -12.63 -21.89
CA ALA A 4 -18.75 -11.19 -21.70
C ALA A 4 -17.48 -10.49 -21.19
N TYR A 5 -16.30 -11.11 -21.27
CA TYR A 5 -15.01 -10.53 -20.90
C TYR A 5 -14.17 -10.23 -22.14
N SER A 6 -14.64 -9.33 -22.99
CA SER A 6 -13.70 -8.64 -23.87
C SER A 6 -13.08 -7.50 -23.04
N VAL A 7 -11.95 -7.77 -22.41
CA VAL A 7 -11.08 -6.69 -21.89
C VAL A 7 -10.80 -5.77 -23.07
N GLN A 8 -11.18 -4.51 -22.93
CA GLN A 8 -10.94 -3.51 -23.98
C GLN A 8 -9.42 -3.49 -24.27
N PRO A 9 -8.97 -3.59 -25.54
CA PRO A 9 -7.55 -3.68 -25.85
C PRO A 9 -6.70 -2.57 -25.23
N TRP A 10 -7.21 -1.35 -25.13
CA TRP A 10 -6.52 -0.21 -24.53
C TRP A 10 -6.32 -0.34 -23.02
N LEU A 11 -7.25 -0.98 -22.28
CA LEU A 11 -7.09 -1.28 -20.85
C LEU A 11 -5.96 -2.28 -20.62
N ARG A 12 -5.83 -3.24 -21.53
CA ARG A 12 -4.77 -4.23 -21.48
C ARG A 12 -3.40 -3.57 -21.68
N ASP A 13 -3.29 -2.66 -22.66
CA ASP A 13 -2.05 -1.95 -22.94
C ASP A 13 -1.61 -1.06 -21.78
N VAL A 14 -2.53 -0.34 -21.13
CA VAL A 14 -2.24 0.49 -19.95
C VAL A 14 -1.80 -0.38 -18.77
N GLY A 15 -2.48 -1.49 -18.51
CA GLY A 15 -2.11 -2.42 -17.45
C GLY A 15 -0.73 -3.06 -17.69
N GLU A 16 -0.40 -3.40 -18.93
CA GLU A 16 0.91 -3.94 -19.31
C GLU A 16 2.02 -2.90 -19.14
N GLN A 17 1.79 -1.65 -19.52
CA GLN A 17 2.75 -0.55 -19.33
C GLN A 17 2.99 -0.27 -17.84
N SER A 18 1.93 -0.22 -17.04
CA SER A 18 2.02 -0.03 -15.59
C SER A 18 2.81 -1.16 -14.93
N LEU A 19 2.54 -2.41 -15.33
CA LEU A 19 3.25 -3.58 -14.81
C LEU A 19 4.73 -3.55 -15.22
N PHE A 20 5.04 -3.13 -16.44
CA PHE A 20 6.42 -2.98 -16.90
C PHE A 20 7.16 -1.91 -16.10
N ALA A 21 6.55 -0.74 -15.90
CA ALA A 21 7.14 0.34 -15.12
C ALA A 21 7.47 -0.08 -13.69
N VAL A 22 6.53 -0.79 -13.03
CA VAL A 22 6.72 -1.29 -11.66
C VAL A 22 7.80 -2.39 -11.61
N ARG A 23 7.83 -3.30 -12.59
CA ARG A 23 8.88 -4.33 -12.66
C ARG A 23 10.26 -3.72 -12.86
N TYR A 24 10.38 -2.72 -13.74
CA TYR A 24 11.64 -2.01 -13.95
C TYR A 24 12.08 -1.29 -12.68
N HIS A 25 11.17 -0.59 -12.01
CA HIS A 25 11.41 0.05 -10.72
C HIS A 25 11.99 -0.91 -9.68
N VAL A 26 11.36 -2.08 -9.50
CA VAL A 26 11.81 -3.10 -8.54
C VAL A 26 13.18 -3.69 -8.91
N VAL A 27 13.47 -3.83 -10.21
CA VAL A 27 14.79 -4.29 -10.68
C VAL A 27 15.88 -3.28 -10.30
N GLU A 28 15.65 -1.99 -10.55
CA GLU A 28 16.62 -0.94 -10.22
C GLU A 28 16.79 -0.77 -8.70
N GLU A 29 15.71 -0.95 -7.94
CA GLU A 29 15.75 -0.97 -6.48
C GLU A 29 16.59 -2.16 -5.96
N THR A 30 16.46 -3.33 -6.59
CA THR A 30 17.25 -4.52 -6.26
C THR A 30 18.72 -4.34 -6.66
N ALA A 31 18.99 -3.59 -7.71
CA ALA A 31 20.34 -3.20 -8.13
C ALA A 31 20.96 -2.08 -7.28
N GLU A 32 20.21 -1.52 -6.32
CA GLU A 32 20.64 -0.44 -5.41
C GLU A 32 20.97 0.88 -6.13
N ASP A 33 20.39 1.11 -7.32
CA ASP A 33 20.59 2.34 -8.10
C ASP A 33 19.44 3.34 -7.85
N ALA A 34 19.62 4.23 -6.87
CA ALA A 34 18.65 5.26 -6.52
C ALA A 34 18.31 6.21 -7.69
N GLU A 35 19.29 6.55 -8.53
CA GLU A 35 19.09 7.40 -9.70
C GLU A 35 18.21 6.71 -10.76
N ALA A 36 18.44 5.42 -11.02
CA ALA A 36 17.63 4.65 -11.95
C ALA A 36 16.21 4.42 -11.41
N VAL A 37 16.07 4.09 -10.13
CA VAL A 37 14.77 4.00 -9.45
C VAL A 37 13.97 5.29 -9.62
N CYS A 38 14.59 6.44 -9.33
CA CYS A 38 13.91 7.72 -9.41
C CYS A 38 13.50 8.15 -10.83
N LYS A 39 14.12 7.60 -11.88
CA LYS A 39 13.68 7.83 -13.29
C LYS A 39 12.34 7.17 -13.61
N THR A 40 11.91 6.20 -12.85
CA THR A 40 10.62 5.52 -13.04
C THR A 40 9.45 6.27 -12.37
N ILE A 41 9.75 7.31 -11.59
CA ILE A 41 8.80 7.99 -10.71
C ILE A 41 8.28 9.27 -11.38
N SER A 42 6.96 9.46 -11.37
CA SER A 42 6.30 10.70 -11.75
C SER A 42 6.76 11.89 -10.89
N ARG A 43 6.67 13.09 -11.44
CA ARG A 43 6.95 14.32 -10.66
C ARG A 43 5.84 14.66 -9.68
N ASP A 44 4.61 14.18 -9.92
CA ASP A 44 3.49 14.31 -9.00
C ASP A 44 3.42 13.07 -8.09
N VAL A 45 4.20 13.07 -7.03
CA VAL A 45 4.44 11.91 -6.17
C VAL A 45 3.60 11.91 -4.90
N PHE A 46 3.28 10.69 -4.43
CA PHE A 46 2.75 10.41 -3.12
C PHE A 46 3.30 9.07 -2.62
N PHE A 47 4.19 9.11 -1.65
CA PHE A 47 4.74 7.94 -0.99
C PHE A 47 4.25 7.87 0.44
N ALA A 48 3.67 6.74 0.85
CA ALA A 48 3.40 6.44 2.24
C ALA A 48 4.39 5.37 2.70
N VAL A 49 5.39 5.80 3.44
CA VAL A 49 6.50 4.93 3.86
C VAL A 49 6.16 4.16 5.13
N PRO A 50 6.69 2.94 5.28
CA PRO A 50 6.50 2.15 6.48
C PRO A 50 7.15 2.83 7.69
N ASN A 51 6.63 2.52 8.87
CA ASN A 51 7.22 2.91 10.14
C ASN A 51 8.53 2.15 10.35
N ARG A 52 9.65 2.80 10.09
CA ARG A 52 10.96 2.18 10.20
C ARG A 52 12.03 3.11 10.71
N THR A 53 12.86 2.55 11.56
CA THR A 53 14.15 3.11 11.89
C THR A 53 15.12 2.88 10.73
N ARG A 54 15.86 3.89 10.38
CA ARG A 54 16.90 3.82 9.33
C ARG A 54 18.10 4.61 9.76
N ALA A 55 19.26 3.97 9.84
CA ALA A 55 20.54 4.64 10.05
C ALA A 55 20.46 5.88 10.95
N GLY A 56 19.82 5.77 12.10
CA GLY A 56 19.61 6.85 13.06
C GLY A 56 18.38 7.74 12.83
N ASN A 57 17.61 7.53 11.76
CA ASN A 57 16.40 8.29 11.49
C ASN A 57 15.16 7.40 11.64
N GLU A 58 14.33 7.68 12.60
CA GLU A 58 13.00 7.09 12.70
C GLU A 58 12.06 7.74 11.70
N ILE A 59 11.36 6.91 10.92
CA ILE A 59 10.26 7.35 10.07
C ILE A 59 8.97 6.96 10.78
N PRO A 60 8.23 7.93 11.33
CA PRO A 60 6.98 7.64 12.02
C PRO A 60 5.95 6.95 11.12
N PRO A 61 5.08 6.09 11.67
CA PRO A 61 3.99 5.48 10.93
C PRO A 61 3.16 6.54 10.21
N GLY A 62 2.78 6.28 8.96
CA GLY A 62 1.97 7.20 8.16
C GLY A 62 2.71 8.46 7.70
N THR A 63 4.04 8.47 7.72
CA THR A 63 4.82 9.54 7.07
C THR A 63 4.57 9.49 5.57
N VAL A 64 4.32 10.67 4.99
CA VAL A 64 4.14 10.83 3.55
C VAL A 64 5.25 11.69 2.96
N LEU A 65 5.72 11.31 1.75
CA LEU A 65 6.65 12.08 0.94
C LEU A 65 5.86 12.56 -0.28
N THR A 66 5.92 13.86 -0.56
CA THR A 66 5.07 14.51 -1.56
C THR A 66 5.84 15.29 -2.60
N THR A 67 7.18 15.25 -2.52
CA THR A 67 8.06 15.86 -3.52
C THR A 67 9.06 14.85 -4.03
N TYR A 68 9.47 15.05 -5.27
CA TYR A 68 10.49 14.19 -5.90
C TYR A 68 11.78 14.15 -5.10
N ASP A 69 12.25 15.30 -4.59
CA ASP A 69 13.50 15.37 -3.81
C ASP A 69 13.41 14.57 -2.51
N GLN A 70 12.26 14.63 -1.81
CA GLN A 70 12.03 13.79 -0.62
C GLN A 70 12.10 12.30 -0.94
N VAL A 71 11.55 11.88 -2.08
CA VAL A 71 11.58 10.48 -2.53
C VAL A 71 12.98 10.07 -2.94
N HIS A 72 13.70 10.93 -3.65
CA HIS A 72 15.10 10.69 -4.02
C HIS A 72 15.98 10.51 -2.77
N ASP A 73 15.89 11.41 -1.81
CA ASP A 73 16.61 11.31 -0.54
C ASP A 73 16.24 10.05 0.25
N TYR A 74 14.96 9.66 0.20
CA TYR A 74 14.49 8.43 0.81
C TYR A 74 15.19 7.21 0.21
N TYR A 75 15.25 7.09 -1.13
CA TYR A 75 15.92 5.97 -1.78
C TYR A 75 17.44 6.00 -1.58
N ALA A 76 18.07 7.14 -1.77
CA ALA A 76 19.51 7.29 -1.58
C ALA A 76 19.95 6.85 -0.16
N ASN A 77 19.17 7.21 0.85
CA ASN A 77 19.42 6.78 2.22
C ASN A 77 19.07 5.31 2.47
N ARG A 78 17.97 4.81 1.88
CA ARG A 78 17.49 3.44 2.10
C ARG A 78 18.45 2.42 1.53
N LEU A 79 18.87 2.60 0.29
CA LEU A 79 19.70 1.65 -0.45
C LEU A 79 21.12 1.53 0.13
N GLY A 80 21.56 2.52 0.93
CA GLY A 80 22.83 2.45 1.66
C GLY A 80 22.81 1.67 2.97
N SER A 81 21.64 1.19 3.43
CA SER A 81 21.50 0.55 4.75
C SER A 81 21.49 -0.97 4.68
N TYR A 82 21.21 -1.56 3.55
CA TYR A 82 21.18 -3.01 3.34
C TYR A 82 21.31 -3.35 1.85
N ALA A 83 21.84 -4.55 1.59
CA ALA A 83 21.86 -5.17 0.26
C ALA A 83 20.66 -6.12 0.10
N VAL A 84 20.03 -6.10 -1.07
CA VAL A 84 18.98 -7.05 -1.44
C VAL A 84 19.63 -8.31 -2.00
N LEU A 85 19.51 -9.42 -1.30
CA LEU A 85 20.08 -10.72 -1.72
C LEU A 85 19.12 -11.50 -2.63
N ASP A 86 17.83 -11.41 -2.36
CA ASP A 86 16.76 -12.04 -3.13
C ASP A 86 15.48 -11.24 -2.95
N SER A 87 14.68 -11.13 -4.00
CA SER A 87 13.36 -10.50 -3.95
C SER A 87 12.39 -11.31 -4.79
N ARG A 88 11.30 -11.72 -4.17
CA ARG A 88 10.35 -12.65 -4.76
C ARG A 88 8.93 -12.14 -4.61
N PRO A 89 8.21 -11.87 -5.72
CA PRO A 89 6.79 -11.58 -5.65
C PRO A 89 6.02 -12.83 -5.21
N LEU A 90 5.10 -12.66 -4.27
CA LEU A 90 4.22 -13.69 -3.77
C LEU A 90 2.84 -13.58 -4.42
N ARG A 91 2.33 -12.36 -4.55
CA ARG A 91 1.06 -12.03 -5.19
C ARG A 91 1.20 -10.71 -5.94
N SER A 92 0.56 -10.60 -7.10
CA SER A 92 0.50 -9.36 -7.87
C SER A 92 -0.89 -9.17 -8.47
N VAL A 93 -1.36 -7.94 -8.45
CA VAL A 93 -2.56 -7.51 -9.17
C VAL A 93 -2.20 -6.25 -9.97
N ALA A 94 -2.51 -6.26 -11.25
CA ALA A 94 -2.39 -5.07 -12.09
C ALA A 94 -3.80 -4.59 -12.47
N GLY A 95 -4.12 -3.38 -12.07
CA GLY A 95 -5.30 -2.63 -12.51
C GLY A 95 -4.95 -1.69 -13.66
N ASP A 96 -5.93 -0.90 -14.08
CA ASP A 96 -5.78 0.12 -15.12
C ASP A 96 -5.05 1.39 -14.62
N TRP A 97 -4.85 1.55 -13.32
CA TRP A 97 -4.27 2.74 -12.69
C TRP A 97 -3.37 2.45 -11.49
N TYR A 98 -3.16 1.17 -11.17
CA TYR A 98 -2.25 0.74 -10.11
C TYR A 98 -1.70 -0.66 -10.37
N VAL A 99 -0.56 -0.95 -9.72
CA VAL A 99 -0.08 -2.32 -9.51
C VAL A 99 0.05 -2.53 -8.00
N PHE A 100 -0.45 -3.66 -7.53
CA PHE A 100 -0.21 -4.12 -6.16
C PHE A 100 0.71 -5.33 -6.19
N ASN A 101 1.75 -5.30 -5.36
CA ASN A 101 2.68 -6.41 -5.15
C ASN A 101 2.78 -6.77 -3.67
N ASP A 102 2.61 -8.05 -3.38
CA ASP A 102 3.02 -8.67 -2.12
C ASP A 102 4.31 -9.45 -2.40
N SER A 103 5.36 -9.17 -1.67
CA SER A 103 6.69 -9.73 -1.90
C SER A 103 7.40 -10.11 -0.60
N ALA A 104 8.36 -11.03 -0.73
CA ALA A 104 9.34 -11.30 0.29
C ALA A 104 10.72 -10.97 -0.24
N ALA A 105 11.50 -10.21 0.51
CA ALA A 105 12.89 -9.91 0.21
C ALA A 105 13.82 -10.45 1.30
N THR A 106 14.90 -11.10 0.92
CA THR A 106 16.01 -11.42 1.81
C THR A 106 17.02 -10.29 1.72
N LEU A 107 17.30 -9.67 2.84
CA LEU A 107 18.19 -8.52 2.95
C LEU A 107 19.40 -8.87 3.81
N ARG A 108 20.53 -8.22 3.53
CA ARG A 108 21.74 -8.23 4.37
C ARG A 108 22.05 -6.81 4.81
N GLY A 109 22.19 -6.59 6.10
CA GLY A 109 22.64 -5.30 6.62
C GLY A 109 24.05 -4.95 6.17
N THR A 110 24.27 -3.72 5.77
CA THR A 110 25.57 -3.21 5.28
C THR A 110 26.23 -2.24 6.25
N GLY A 111 25.56 -1.89 7.35
CA GLY A 111 26.06 -0.93 8.32
C GLY A 111 25.13 -0.74 9.50
N GLN A 112 25.15 0.44 10.08
CA GLN A 112 24.33 0.81 11.23
C GLN A 112 22.87 1.01 10.81
N VAL A 113 21.95 0.51 11.64
CA VAL A 113 20.52 0.77 11.58
C VAL A 113 20.08 1.28 12.96
N GLY A 114 19.88 2.58 13.06
CA GLY A 114 19.69 3.22 14.35
C GLY A 114 20.93 3.08 15.24
N ASP A 115 20.77 2.50 16.40
CA ASP A 115 21.82 2.19 17.38
C ASP A 115 22.41 0.75 17.23
N VAL A 116 21.97 -0.01 16.22
CA VAL A 116 22.34 -1.40 16.01
C VAL A 116 23.29 -1.53 14.83
N ASP A 117 24.44 -2.18 15.06
CA ASP A 117 25.28 -2.64 13.94
C ASP A 117 24.65 -3.87 13.31
N ALA A 118 24.10 -3.68 12.11
CA ALA A 118 23.43 -4.71 11.33
C ALA A 118 24.37 -5.40 10.32
N THR A 119 25.64 -5.03 10.29
CA THR A 119 26.61 -5.52 9.31
C THR A 119 26.62 -7.04 9.24
N GLY A 120 26.31 -7.60 8.08
CA GLY A 120 26.29 -9.03 7.81
C GLY A 120 25.04 -9.78 8.34
N ALA A 121 24.14 -9.16 9.08
CA ALA A 121 22.91 -9.78 9.51
C ALA A 121 21.98 -10.01 8.31
N GLU A 122 21.47 -11.23 8.15
CA GLU A 122 20.50 -11.57 7.12
C GLU A 122 19.10 -11.73 7.73
N PHE A 123 18.10 -11.19 7.03
CA PHE A 123 16.70 -11.23 7.49
C PHE A 123 15.73 -11.16 6.32
N VAL A 124 14.51 -11.62 6.54
CA VAL A 124 13.43 -11.58 5.54
C VAL A 124 12.45 -10.48 5.89
N VAL A 125 12.09 -9.68 4.90
CA VAL A 125 11.03 -8.67 4.99
C VAL A 125 9.89 -9.05 4.06
N ASN A 126 8.66 -9.09 4.56
CA ASN A 126 7.47 -9.16 3.73
C ASN A 126 6.91 -7.74 3.55
N SER A 127 6.62 -7.40 2.32
CA SER A 127 6.11 -6.09 1.94
C SER A 127 4.87 -6.23 1.07
N ALA A 128 3.84 -5.46 1.40
CA ALA A 128 2.65 -5.29 0.57
C ALA A 128 2.66 -3.85 0.05
N VAL A 129 2.84 -3.67 -1.24
CA VAL A 129 3.09 -2.38 -1.85
C VAL A 129 2.07 -2.10 -2.94
N LEU A 130 1.40 -0.97 -2.82
CA LEU A 130 0.54 -0.40 -3.84
C LEU A 130 1.31 0.68 -4.60
N PHE A 131 1.40 0.53 -5.92
CA PHE A 131 2.01 1.48 -6.84
C PHE A 131 0.92 2.13 -7.71
N PRO A 132 0.37 3.29 -7.35
CA PRO A 132 -0.43 4.06 -8.28
C PRO A 132 0.41 4.48 -9.48
N THR A 133 -0.15 4.36 -10.68
CA THR A 133 0.55 4.65 -11.94
C THR A 133 -0.14 5.76 -12.72
N ALA A 134 0.65 6.50 -13.50
CA ALA A 134 0.23 7.53 -14.42
C ALA A 134 0.98 7.37 -15.75
N GLU A 135 0.63 8.18 -16.75
CA GLU A 135 1.29 8.15 -18.06
C GLU A 135 2.80 8.44 -17.99
N ASP A 136 3.24 9.25 -17.01
CA ASP A 136 4.61 9.68 -16.82
C ASP A 136 5.40 8.82 -15.81
N GLY A 137 4.81 7.73 -15.32
CA GLY A 137 5.50 6.80 -14.43
C GLY A 137 4.71 6.38 -13.19
N ILE A 138 5.43 5.89 -12.17
CA ILE A 138 4.88 5.51 -10.88
C ILE A 138 4.60 6.77 -10.07
N ARG A 139 3.34 6.98 -9.68
CA ARG A 139 2.94 8.14 -8.88
C ARG A 139 3.24 7.96 -7.40
N GLY A 140 3.39 6.73 -6.93
CA GLY A 140 3.64 6.47 -5.52
C GLY A 140 4.08 5.05 -5.21
N GLU A 141 4.68 4.92 -4.04
CA GLU A 141 4.91 3.66 -3.35
C GLU A 141 4.22 3.74 -1.99
N ILE A 142 3.13 2.99 -1.83
CA ILE A 142 2.37 2.94 -0.59
C ILE A 142 2.64 1.57 0.01
N CYS A 143 3.59 1.52 0.95
CA CYS A 143 4.17 0.30 1.46
C CYS A 143 3.73 0.01 2.89
N VAL A 144 3.35 -1.23 3.16
CA VAL A 144 3.26 -1.79 4.50
C VAL A 144 4.19 -2.98 4.61
N THR A 145 4.85 -3.13 5.74
CA THR A 145 5.80 -4.22 5.97
C THR A 145 5.44 -5.00 7.22
N ARG A 146 5.65 -6.30 7.15
CA ARG A 146 5.60 -7.20 8.29
C ARG A 146 7.03 -7.39 8.77
N HIS A 147 7.34 -7.05 9.92
CA HIS A 147 8.59 -7.01 10.66
C HIS A 147 9.35 -5.70 10.63
N PRO A 148 9.55 -5.16 11.81
CA PRO A 148 10.58 -4.18 12.05
C PRO A 148 11.97 -4.83 11.85
N PHE A 149 12.79 -4.17 11.06
CA PHE A 149 14.15 -4.58 10.77
C PHE A 149 15.01 -4.75 12.03
N ASP A 150 14.93 -3.82 12.93
CA ASP A 150 15.67 -3.77 14.18
C ASP A 150 15.35 -4.94 15.11
N ASP A 151 14.12 -5.42 15.14
CA ASP A 151 13.74 -6.59 15.94
C ASP A 151 14.40 -7.86 15.43
N VAL A 152 14.50 -8.01 14.10
CA VAL A 152 15.18 -9.14 13.46
C VAL A 152 16.68 -9.09 13.72
N VAL A 153 17.30 -7.93 13.56
CA VAL A 153 18.73 -7.73 13.80
C VAL A 153 19.11 -7.96 15.26
N ARG A 154 18.27 -7.53 16.19
CA ARG A 154 18.45 -7.80 17.63
C ARG A 154 18.19 -9.26 18.02
N GLY A 155 17.71 -10.07 17.07
CA GLY A 155 17.39 -11.48 17.33
C GLY A 155 16.16 -11.68 18.22
N SER A 156 15.35 -10.64 18.41
CA SER A 156 14.14 -10.67 19.21
C SER A 156 12.95 -11.32 18.49
N VAL A 157 13.02 -11.41 17.17
CA VAL A 157 11.99 -12.02 16.32
C VAL A 157 12.60 -13.12 15.46
N PRO A 158 12.00 -14.31 15.40
CA PRO A 158 12.43 -15.36 14.48
C PRO A 158 12.35 -14.87 13.03
N GLN A 159 13.32 -15.27 12.21
CA GLN A 159 13.29 -15.00 10.80
C GLN A 159 12.01 -15.55 10.16
N LEU A 160 11.31 -14.74 9.38
CA LEU A 160 10.09 -15.19 8.73
C LEU A 160 10.37 -16.17 7.60
N ASP A 161 9.51 -17.17 7.49
CA ASP A 161 9.45 -17.97 6.27
C ASP A 161 8.95 -17.05 5.12
N PRO A 162 9.73 -16.90 4.04
CA PRO A 162 9.31 -16.11 2.88
C PRO A 162 8.13 -16.73 2.12
N SER A 163 7.79 -18.00 2.41
CA SER A 163 6.62 -18.62 1.81
C SER A 163 5.34 -18.06 2.39
N PRO A 164 4.32 -17.76 1.56
CA PRO A 164 3.04 -17.34 2.07
C PRO A 164 2.41 -18.49 2.88
N ALA A 165 2.47 -18.38 4.19
CA ALA A 165 1.73 -19.30 5.04
C ALA A 165 0.24 -19.03 4.84
N SER A 166 -0.52 -20.03 4.41
CA SER A 166 -1.98 -19.93 4.37
C SER A 166 -2.52 -20.23 5.77
N HIS A 167 -3.31 -19.29 6.28
CA HIS A 167 -4.06 -19.43 7.52
C HIS A 167 -5.57 -19.25 7.25
N PRO A 168 -6.23 -20.23 6.63
CA PRO A 168 -7.59 -20.05 6.09
C PRO A 168 -8.61 -19.53 7.11
N ALA A 169 -8.54 -20.01 8.34
CA ALA A 169 -9.46 -19.55 9.40
C ALA A 169 -9.23 -18.06 9.77
N ARG A 170 -7.99 -17.57 9.72
CA ARG A 170 -7.66 -16.17 9.96
C ARG A 170 -8.04 -15.32 8.76
N GLU A 171 -7.72 -15.76 7.56
CA GLU A 171 -8.09 -15.10 6.31
C GLU A 171 -9.61 -14.96 6.16
N MET A 172 -10.39 -16.00 6.53
CA MET A 172 -11.85 -15.90 6.57
C MET A 172 -12.35 -14.84 7.56
N ARG A 173 -11.76 -14.75 8.76
CA ARG A 173 -12.12 -13.70 9.72
C ARG A 173 -11.77 -12.31 9.18
N HIS A 174 -10.58 -12.14 8.59
CA HIS A 174 -10.15 -10.86 8.01
C HIS A 174 -11.05 -10.46 6.83
N SER A 175 -11.48 -11.41 6.00
CA SER A 175 -12.47 -11.17 4.96
C SER A 175 -13.79 -10.67 5.53
N ALA A 176 -14.31 -11.31 6.58
CA ALA A 176 -15.53 -10.88 7.25
C ALA A 176 -15.38 -9.49 7.91
N ARG A 177 -14.19 -9.15 8.43
CA ARG A 177 -13.88 -7.81 8.95
C ARG A 177 -13.91 -6.75 7.83
N LEU A 178 -13.38 -7.07 6.66
CA LEU A 178 -13.45 -6.17 5.51
C LEU A 178 -14.91 -5.94 5.06
N ASP A 179 -15.73 -7.01 5.01
CA ASP A 179 -17.14 -6.87 4.67
C ASP A 179 -17.89 -5.99 5.70
N ALA A 180 -17.56 -6.15 6.99
CA ALA A 180 -18.11 -5.31 8.05
C ALA A 180 -17.66 -3.84 7.93
N LEU A 181 -16.40 -3.59 7.51
CA LEU A 181 -15.88 -2.25 7.24
C LEU A 181 -16.68 -1.57 6.13
N VAL A 182 -16.88 -2.25 5.00
CA VAL A 182 -17.66 -1.73 3.87
C VAL A 182 -19.10 -1.43 4.30
N GLU A 183 -19.72 -2.32 5.05
CA GLU A 183 -21.09 -2.14 5.52
C GLU A 183 -21.21 -0.95 6.50
N ALA A 184 -20.21 -0.76 7.40
CA ALA A 184 -20.19 0.38 8.31
C ALA A 184 -20.03 1.70 7.54
N LEU A 185 -19.17 1.74 6.52
CA LEU A 185 -18.96 2.91 5.66
C LEU A 185 -20.22 3.21 4.83
N ARG A 186 -20.83 2.19 4.21
CA ARG A 186 -22.04 2.30 3.38
C ARG A 186 -23.24 2.84 4.16
N LEU A 187 -23.38 2.42 5.41
CA LEU A 187 -24.49 2.82 6.28
C LEU A 187 -24.18 4.05 7.16
N GLY A 188 -22.98 4.60 7.09
CA GLY A 188 -22.55 5.71 7.95
C GLY A 188 -22.58 5.35 9.44
N LYS A 189 -22.33 4.08 9.81
CA LYS A 189 -22.39 3.59 11.20
C LYS A 189 -21.06 3.83 11.91
N GLU A 190 -20.92 5.00 12.51
CA GLU A 190 -19.67 5.43 13.16
C GLU A 190 -19.18 4.48 14.25
N ASP A 191 -20.06 4.03 15.16
CA ASP A 191 -19.70 3.10 16.24
C ASP A 191 -19.23 1.73 15.69
N ALA A 192 -19.89 1.23 14.64
CA ALA A 192 -19.49 -0.02 13.99
C ALA A 192 -18.12 0.13 13.30
N LEU A 193 -17.87 1.27 12.65
CA LEU A 193 -16.59 1.59 12.05
C LEU A 193 -15.50 1.67 13.13
N ALA A 194 -15.74 2.40 14.20
CA ALA A 194 -14.80 2.54 15.32
C ALA A 194 -14.44 1.19 15.97
N ALA A 195 -15.39 0.24 16.05
CA ALA A 195 -15.15 -1.09 16.60
C ALA A 195 -14.24 -1.98 15.74
N LEU A 196 -14.03 -1.63 14.48
CA LEU A 196 -13.14 -2.34 13.56
C LEU A 196 -11.72 -1.80 13.54
N LEU A 197 -11.51 -0.56 14.02
CA LEU A 197 -10.23 0.11 13.99
C LEU A 197 -9.49 -0.01 15.33
N ALA A 198 -8.19 -0.27 15.28
CA ALA A 198 -7.33 -0.24 16.47
C ALA A 198 -7.26 1.19 17.06
N PRO A 199 -7.00 1.35 18.39
CA PRO A 199 -6.90 2.68 19.00
C PRO A 199 -5.87 3.59 18.32
N GLY A 200 -4.72 3.05 17.91
CA GLY A 200 -3.65 3.75 17.18
C GLY A 200 -3.72 3.57 15.67
N HIS A 201 -4.93 3.45 15.09
CA HIS A 201 -5.09 3.26 13.65
C HIS A 201 -4.45 4.41 12.87
N THR A 202 -3.53 4.07 11.98
CA THR A 202 -2.79 5.03 11.16
C THR A 202 -3.42 5.16 9.78
N VAL A 203 -3.55 6.37 9.27
CA VAL A 203 -3.99 6.63 7.89
C VAL A 203 -2.91 7.41 7.15
N ALA A 204 -2.63 7.01 5.92
CA ALA A 204 -1.91 7.80 4.94
C ALA A 204 -2.56 7.55 3.57
N THR A 205 -3.28 8.53 3.07
CA THR A 205 -4.03 8.42 1.83
C THR A 205 -3.89 9.66 0.97
N ARG A 206 -3.92 9.46 -0.35
CA ARG A 206 -4.12 10.52 -1.33
C ARG A 206 -5.39 10.25 -2.13
N PHE A 207 -6.11 11.30 -2.41
CA PHE A 207 -7.32 11.24 -3.22
C PHE A 207 -7.34 12.35 -4.26
N ASP A 208 -7.43 11.98 -5.53
CA ASP A 208 -7.49 12.88 -6.68
C ASP A 208 -8.97 13.04 -7.10
N ALA A 209 -9.61 14.08 -6.59
CA ALA A 209 -10.98 14.40 -6.94
C ALA A 209 -11.07 15.05 -8.32
N LEU A 210 -12.15 14.78 -9.05
CA LEU A 210 -12.37 15.33 -10.38
C LEU A 210 -12.51 16.86 -10.33
N GLY A 211 -11.60 17.56 -11.00
CA GLY A 211 -11.62 19.03 -11.08
C GLY A 211 -11.20 19.77 -9.81
N ALA A 212 -10.59 19.07 -8.85
CA ALA A 212 -10.04 19.65 -7.62
C ALA A 212 -8.57 19.32 -7.45
N ALA A 213 -7.89 20.04 -6.55
CA ALA A 213 -6.54 19.69 -6.15
C ALA A 213 -6.53 18.36 -5.39
N PRO A 214 -5.46 17.55 -5.52
CA PRO A 214 -5.29 16.33 -4.74
C PRO A 214 -5.41 16.57 -3.23
N ALA A 215 -6.12 15.71 -2.53
CA ALA A 215 -6.24 15.74 -1.08
C ALA A 215 -5.38 14.66 -0.44
N ILE A 216 -4.46 15.06 0.44
CA ILE A 216 -3.65 14.13 1.25
C ILE A 216 -4.19 14.18 2.67
N ALA A 217 -4.47 12.99 3.23
CA ALA A 217 -4.96 12.86 4.59
C ALA A 217 -4.11 11.87 5.38
N THR A 218 -3.72 12.26 6.58
CA THR A 218 -2.98 11.42 7.53
C THR A 218 -3.64 11.44 8.89
N ALA A 219 -3.59 10.32 9.61
CA ALA A 219 -4.04 10.20 10.99
C ALA A 219 -3.16 9.21 11.75
N ARG A 220 -3.12 9.34 13.08
CA ARG A 220 -2.39 8.43 13.98
C ARG A 220 -3.24 7.97 15.17
N ASP A 221 -4.52 8.19 15.09
CA ASP A 221 -5.49 7.70 16.06
C ASP A 221 -6.80 7.32 15.37
N ARG A 222 -7.58 6.51 16.07
CA ARG A 222 -8.84 5.96 15.56
C ARG A 222 -9.88 7.04 15.23
N GLY A 223 -9.98 8.10 16.02
CA GLY A 223 -11.00 9.12 15.85
C GLY A 223 -10.78 9.96 14.60
N GLU A 224 -9.52 10.32 14.33
CA GLU A 224 -9.15 11.03 13.09
C GLU A 224 -9.24 10.09 11.87
N ALA A 225 -8.77 8.85 12.02
CA ALA A 225 -8.87 7.83 10.97
C ALA A 225 -10.33 7.61 10.55
N GLN A 226 -11.24 7.51 11.51
CA GLN A 226 -12.66 7.34 11.25
C GLN A 226 -13.24 8.51 10.43
N LYS A 227 -12.90 9.75 10.78
CA LYS A 227 -13.33 10.95 10.03
C LYS A 227 -12.83 10.91 8.58
N ILE A 228 -11.57 10.54 8.37
CA ILE A 228 -10.99 10.43 7.04
C ILE A 228 -11.70 9.35 6.22
N LEU A 229 -11.87 8.16 6.78
CA LEU A 229 -12.53 7.05 6.10
C LEU A 229 -13.98 7.39 5.75
N THR A 230 -14.72 8.01 6.67
CA THR A 230 -16.09 8.46 6.41
C THR A 230 -16.13 9.51 5.29
N ALA A 231 -15.20 10.48 5.29
CA ALA A 231 -15.11 11.50 4.26
C ALA A 231 -14.76 10.93 2.87
N LEU A 232 -13.90 9.92 2.80
CA LEU A 232 -13.55 9.24 1.54
C LEU A 232 -14.76 8.63 0.84
N PHE A 233 -15.78 8.21 1.59
CA PHE A 233 -16.98 7.57 1.03
C PHE A 233 -18.25 8.43 1.18
N GLN A 234 -18.09 9.68 1.63
CA GLN A 234 -19.23 10.59 1.77
C GLN A 234 -19.95 10.82 0.43
N GLY A 235 -21.27 10.74 0.45
CA GLY A 235 -22.11 10.92 -0.73
C GLY A 235 -22.21 9.70 -1.65
N ALA A 236 -21.54 8.61 -1.33
CA ALA A 236 -21.69 7.37 -2.08
C ALA A 236 -23.11 6.79 -1.88
N ARG A 237 -23.72 6.35 -2.97
CA ARG A 237 -25.01 5.64 -2.99
C ARG A 237 -24.84 4.16 -2.68
N ASP A 238 -23.71 3.63 -3.11
CA ASP A 238 -23.28 2.26 -2.86
C ASP A 238 -21.77 2.16 -2.86
N ILE A 239 -21.22 1.13 -2.18
CA ILE A 239 -19.78 0.83 -2.11
C ILE A 239 -19.62 -0.65 -2.40
N ALA A 240 -18.85 -0.98 -3.43
CA ALA A 240 -18.49 -2.35 -3.79
C ALA A 240 -16.98 -2.56 -3.70
N ILE A 241 -16.56 -3.80 -3.43
CA ILE A 241 -15.19 -4.24 -3.58
C ILE A 241 -15.06 -4.96 -4.92
N VAL A 242 -14.15 -4.50 -5.78
CA VAL A 242 -13.91 -5.08 -7.11
C VAL A 242 -12.63 -5.92 -7.16
N THR A 243 -11.70 -5.67 -6.25
CA THR A 243 -10.48 -6.46 -6.07
C THR A 243 -10.26 -6.71 -4.59
N ARG A 244 -9.87 -7.94 -4.22
CA ARG A 244 -9.61 -8.32 -2.82
C ARG A 244 -8.46 -9.32 -2.73
N ILE A 245 -7.50 -9.04 -1.87
CA ILE A 245 -6.50 -9.99 -1.38
C ILE A 245 -6.59 -10.00 0.14
N VAL A 246 -6.71 -11.20 0.72
CA VAL A 246 -6.79 -11.36 2.18
C VAL A 246 -5.64 -12.28 2.61
N THR A 247 -4.91 -11.85 3.63
CA THR A 247 -3.81 -12.60 4.23
C THR A 247 -3.97 -12.68 5.75
N ASP A 248 -3.00 -13.26 6.41
CA ASP A 248 -2.99 -13.37 7.87
C ASP A 248 -2.56 -12.06 8.58
N TRP A 249 -2.09 -11.03 7.84
CA TRP A 249 -1.56 -9.79 8.41
C TRP A 249 -1.98 -8.50 7.71
N TYR A 250 -2.54 -8.57 6.49
CA TYR A 250 -3.14 -7.44 5.79
C TYR A 250 -4.33 -7.86 4.94
N VAL A 251 -5.13 -6.89 4.59
CA VAL A 251 -6.12 -6.97 3.52
C VAL A 251 -5.82 -5.87 2.52
N PHE A 252 -5.70 -6.23 1.24
CA PHE A 252 -5.70 -5.27 0.14
C PHE A 252 -7.03 -5.32 -0.57
N CYS A 253 -7.60 -4.17 -0.92
CA CYS A 253 -8.81 -4.11 -1.73
C CYS A 253 -8.90 -2.83 -2.56
N GLU A 254 -9.63 -2.92 -3.65
CA GLU A 254 -10.11 -1.77 -4.41
C GLU A 254 -11.60 -1.60 -4.17
N TYR A 255 -11.96 -0.42 -3.67
CA TYR A 255 -13.33 0.04 -3.51
C TYR A 255 -13.78 0.81 -4.75
N VAL A 256 -15.03 0.60 -5.14
CA VAL A 256 -15.73 1.44 -6.10
C VAL A 256 -16.98 1.97 -5.43
N ALA A 257 -17.09 3.28 -5.31
CA ALA A 257 -18.23 3.96 -4.71
C ALA A 257 -19.02 4.70 -5.81
N ASP A 258 -20.31 4.38 -5.95
CA ASP A 258 -21.22 5.07 -6.87
C ASP A 258 -21.63 6.41 -6.27
N LEU A 259 -21.31 7.50 -6.93
CA LEU A 259 -21.72 8.87 -6.56
C LEU A 259 -22.96 9.35 -7.32
N GLY A 260 -23.49 8.54 -8.24
CA GLY A 260 -24.58 8.89 -9.13
C GLY A 260 -24.17 9.79 -10.30
N GLY A 261 -25.04 9.86 -11.31
CA GLY A 261 -24.79 10.67 -12.51
C GLY A 261 -23.60 10.19 -13.36
N GLY A 262 -23.29 8.91 -13.33
CA GLY A 262 -22.12 8.37 -14.04
C GLY A 262 -20.78 8.67 -13.38
N ARG A 263 -20.76 9.20 -12.16
CA ARG A 263 -19.52 9.44 -11.38
C ARG A 263 -19.26 8.30 -10.42
N VAL A 264 -18.02 7.89 -10.37
CA VAL A 264 -17.54 6.88 -9.42
C VAL A 264 -16.28 7.37 -8.71
N ARG A 265 -16.12 6.89 -7.48
CA ARG A 265 -14.88 7.04 -6.71
C ARG A 265 -14.24 5.66 -6.61
N ARG A 266 -12.99 5.57 -7.04
CA ARG A 266 -12.16 4.37 -6.92
C ARG A 266 -11.10 4.61 -5.87
N PHE A 267 -10.91 3.67 -4.97
CA PHE A 267 -9.92 3.76 -3.90
C PHE A 267 -9.29 2.40 -3.66
N ALA A 268 -7.99 2.28 -3.91
CA ALA A 268 -7.21 1.09 -3.61
C ALA A 268 -6.45 1.30 -2.30
N ALA A 269 -6.52 0.35 -1.39
CA ALA A 269 -5.87 0.47 -0.09
C ALA A 269 -5.40 -0.87 0.47
N THR A 270 -4.31 -0.80 1.22
CA THR A 270 -3.83 -1.86 2.10
C THR A 270 -4.19 -1.54 3.54
N HIS A 271 -4.82 -2.50 4.20
CA HIS A 271 -5.21 -2.41 5.59
C HIS A 271 -4.45 -3.47 6.40
N PRO A 272 -3.35 -3.13 7.08
CA PRO A 272 -2.75 -4.03 8.07
C PRO A 272 -3.76 -4.39 9.15
N ILE A 273 -3.68 -5.64 9.63
CA ILE A 273 -4.64 -6.17 10.61
C ILE A 273 -3.91 -6.99 11.67
N GLU A 274 -4.18 -6.68 12.93
CA GLU A 274 -3.67 -7.40 14.11
C GLU A 274 -4.80 -7.63 15.10
N ASN A 275 -4.85 -8.80 15.70
CA ASN A 275 -5.88 -9.16 16.69
C ASN A 275 -7.32 -8.86 16.19
N ASP A 276 -7.56 -9.15 14.90
CA ASP A 276 -8.83 -8.88 14.22
C ASP A 276 -9.26 -7.39 14.17
N LEU A 277 -8.33 -6.44 14.38
CA LEU A 277 -8.54 -4.99 14.23
C LEU A 277 -7.64 -4.44 13.13
N PHE A 278 -8.17 -3.55 12.31
CA PHE A 278 -7.37 -2.81 11.35
C PHE A 278 -6.47 -1.81 12.07
N THR A 279 -5.16 -1.92 11.86
CA THR A 279 -4.15 -1.04 12.47
C THR A 279 -3.75 0.11 11.57
N GLY A 280 -4.15 0.07 10.30
CA GLY A 280 -3.88 1.15 9.36
C GLY A 280 -4.74 1.09 8.10
N THR A 281 -4.73 2.19 7.37
CA THR A 281 -5.27 2.34 6.02
C THR A 281 -4.30 3.17 5.19
N PHE A 282 -3.68 2.54 4.21
CA PHE A 282 -2.70 3.16 3.33
C PHE A 282 -3.17 3.01 1.90
N GLY A 283 -3.46 4.13 1.23
CA GLY A 283 -4.14 4.02 -0.05
C GLY A 283 -4.08 5.25 -0.93
N TYR A 284 -4.54 5.03 -2.16
CA TYR A 284 -4.66 6.03 -3.20
C TYR A 284 -6.04 5.92 -3.86
N GLY A 285 -6.64 7.04 -4.20
CA GLY A 285 -7.92 7.04 -4.87
C GLY A 285 -8.09 8.16 -5.86
N LYS A 286 -9.09 8.01 -6.72
CA LYS A 286 -9.47 8.99 -7.75
C LYS A 286 -10.97 9.01 -7.96
N GLU A 287 -11.48 10.14 -8.44
CA GLU A 287 -12.81 10.21 -9.05
C GLU A 287 -12.71 10.17 -10.56
N GLU A 288 -13.66 9.51 -11.18
CA GLU A 288 -13.77 9.43 -12.63
C GLU A 288 -15.24 9.42 -13.08
N THR A 289 -15.45 9.79 -14.34
CA THR A 289 -16.76 9.67 -14.99
C THR A 289 -16.76 8.42 -15.84
N ILE A 290 -17.71 7.52 -15.58
CA ILE A 290 -17.94 6.36 -16.45
C ILE A 290 -18.78 6.83 -17.63
N ALA A 291 -18.27 6.68 -18.84
CA ALA A 291 -19.05 6.91 -20.05
C ALA A 291 -20.22 5.90 -20.07
N SER A 292 -21.43 6.42 -20.22
CA SER A 292 -22.66 5.64 -20.34
C SER A 292 -22.74 4.90 -21.68
#